data_bdefccabd376426880e7b0bcb058b499
#
_entry.id   bdefccabd376426880e7b0bcb058b499
#
_cell.length_a   1.000
_cell.length_b   1.000
_cell.length_c   1.000
_cell.angle_alpha   90.00
_cell.angle_beta   90.00
_cell.angle_gamma   90.00
#
_symmetry.space_group_name_H-M   'P 1'
#
loop_
_entity.id
_entity.type
_entity.pdbx_description
1 polymer ?
#
loop_
_entity_poly.entity_id
_entity_poly.type
_entity_poly.pdbx_seq_one_letter_code
_entity_poly.pdbx_strand_id
1 'polypeptide(L)'
;MSEKSHEIDLIEILKIAWNEKKFIFISTGSLVLIGIIFSLLSSPKFTSSTTFILNNEDQMQNPNLSGVASLVGINLYGSSKSGEIPPAMYPKVSESIEFKRLLLDQFIDDKKEVKLSRFLMDHYNIDESTYQLKPNISYVSEGENNFFELIDEIISITTNPKDQFISISATMPESEYAANTCIKSRDILQQIIINNKIKSAKQNLEYSQEQLKTKRLEFENIQNKLAFFNDSNLNIVSSSIKNEKEKLEAEFTIINAVMIELSK
;
A
#
# COMPACT_ATOMS: atom_id res chain seq x y z
N MET A 1 -58.07 18.83 -39.76
CA MET A 1 -57.74 19.00 -38.33
C MET A 1 -56.48 19.85 -38.25
N SER A 2 -56.66 21.15 -37.92
CA SER A 2 -55.52 22.07 -37.84
C SER A 2 -54.84 21.89 -36.50
N GLU A 3 -53.57 21.43 -36.49
CA GLU A 3 -52.70 21.44 -35.34
C GLU A 3 -52.44 22.93 -34.96
N LYS A 4 -52.98 23.34 -33.84
CA LYS A 4 -52.59 24.62 -33.20
C LYS A 4 -51.17 24.41 -32.67
N SER A 5 -50.20 24.96 -33.38
CA SER A 5 -48.84 25.16 -32.81
C SER A 5 -49.02 26.07 -31.59
N HIS A 6 -48.75 25.53 -30.40
CA HIS A 6 -48.63 26.32 -29.17
C HIS A 6 -47.31 27.13 -29.28
N GLU A 7 -47.40 28.30 -29.91
CA GLU A 7 -46.32 29.27 -29.82
C GLU A 7 -46.30 29.79 -28.37
N ILE A 8 -45.22 29.58 -27.68
CA ILE A 8 -45.00 30.06 -26.33
C ILE A 8 -44.68 31.57 -26.44
N ASP A 9 -45.66 32.39 -26.07
CA ASP A 9 -45.45 33.84 -26.07
C ASP A 9 -44.62 34.26 -24.83
N LEU A 10 -43.33 34.55 -25.04
CA LEU A 10 -42.40 34.97 -24.01
C LEU A 10 -42.85 36.28 -23.30
N ILE A 11 -43.59 37.12 -24.01
CA ILE A 11 -44.13 38.40 -23.46
C ILE A 11 -45.22 38.09 -22.42
N GLU A 12 -46.06 37.09 -22.70
CA GLU A 12 -47.12 36.67 -21.79
C GLU A 12 -46.55 36.05 -20.50
N ILE A 13 -45.48 35.24 -20.61
CA ILE A 13 -44.76 34.67 -19.45
C ILE A 13 -44.14 35.79 -18.62
N LEU A 14 -43.53 36.79 -19.26
CA LEU A 14 -42.93 37.93 -18.56
C LEU A 14 -43.94 38.75 -17.81
N LYS A 15 -45.16 38.91 -18.39
CA LYS A 15 -46.27 39.63 -17.81
C LYS A 15 -46.86 38.93 -16.59
N ILE A 16 -46.97 37.60 -16.65
CA ILE A 16 -47.39 36.77 -15.53
C ILE A 16 -46.37 36.84 -14.39
N ALA A 17 -45.08 36.73 -14.69
CA ALA A 17 -43.99 36.87 -13.71
C ALA A 17 -44.01 38.25 -13.04
N TRP A 18 -44.31 39.29 -13.80
CA TRP A 18 -44.39 40.67 -13.25
C TRP A 18 -45.61 40.87 -12.34
N ASN A 19 -46.72 40.22 -12.65
CA ASN A 19 -47.92 40.29 -11.82
C ASN A 19 -47.72 39.55 -10.48
N GLU A 20 -47.02 38.40 -10.50
CA GLU A 20 -46.76 37.59 -9.32
C GLU A 20 -45.42 37.95 -8.62
N LYS A 21 -44.86 39.12 -8.91
CA LYS A 21 -43.57 39.58 -8.38
C LYS A 21 -43.45 39.43 -6.86
N LYS A 22 -44.52 39.70 -6.10
CA LYS A 22 -44.50 39.59 -4.63
C LYS A 22 -44.28 38.17 -4.17
N PHE A 23 -44.92 37.20 -4.82
CA PHE A 23 -44.77 35.78 -4.52
C PHE A 23 -43.36 35.28 -4.87
N ILE A 24 -42.86 35.72 -6.02
CA ILE A 24 -41.48 35.37 -6.47
C ILE A 24 -40.44 35.94 -5.51
N PHE A 25 -40.57 37.22 -5.11
CA PHE A 25 -39.64 37.83 -4.17
C PHE A 25 -39.67 37.20 -2.78
N ILE A 26 -40.86 36.85 -2.26
CA ILE A 26 -40.99 36.18 -0.96
C ILE A 26 -40.38 34.76 -1.02
N SER A 27 -40.70 33.98 -2.05
CA SER A 27 -40.21 32.65 -2.23
C SER A 27 -38.68 32.64 -2.38
N THR A 28 -38.15 33.47 -3.27
CA THR A 28 -36.69 33.59 -3.49
C THR A 28 -35.99 34.11 -2.24
N GLY A 29 -36.54 35.14 -1.58
CA GLY A 29 -35.99 35.66 -0.34
C GLY A 29 -35.96 34.62 0.79
N SER A 30 -36.99 33.84 0.92
CA SER A 30 -37.05 32.73 1.89
C SER A 30 -35.96 31.66 1.61
N LEU A 31 -35.80 31.25 0.35
CA LEU A 31 -34.77 30.29 -0.05
C LEU A 31 -33.34 30.81 0.21
N VAL A 32 -33.11 32.09 -0.13
CA VAL A 32 -31.81 32.73 0.14
C VAL A 32 -31.53 32.79 1.65
N LEU A 33 -32.52 33.13 2.45
CA LEU A 33 -32.38 33.21 3.91
C LEU A 33 -32.09 31.85 4.51
N ILE A 34 -32.77 30.78 4.06
CA ILE A 34 -32.48 29.40 4.45
C ILE A 34 -31.07 29.02 4.03
N GLY A 35 -30.61 29.35 2.82
CA GLY A 35 -29.28 29.10 2.32
C GLY A 35 -28.19 29.79 3.17
N ILE A 36 -28.42 31.03 3.56
CA ILE A 36 -27.49 31.78 4.44
C ILE A 36 -27.41 31.10 5.82
N ILE A 37 -28.54 30.76 6.41
CA ILE A 37 -28.57 30.07 7.72
C ILE A 37 -27.82 28.74 7.63
N PHE A 38 -28.08 27.96 6.60
CA PHE A 38 -27.39 26.67 6.38
C PHE A 38 -25.87 26.84 6.20
N SER A 39 -25.47 27.89 5.44
CA SER A 39 -24.05 28.19 5.21
C SER A 39 -23.32 28.61 6.50
N LEU A 40 -23.99 29.37 7.37
CA LEU A 40 -23.42 29.82 8.65
C LEU A 40 -23.35 28.71 9.71
N LEU A 41 -24.26 27.71 9.64
CA LEU A 41 -24.23 26.55 10.53
C LEU A 41 -23.25 25.44 10.05
N SER A 42 -22.82 25.50 8.79
CA SER A 42 -21.87 24.49 8.24
C SER A 42 -20.48 24.77 8.80
N SER A 43 -19.91 23.78 9.50
CA SER A 43 -18.54 23.87 10.01
C SER A 43 -17.53 23.91 8.86
N PRO A 44 -16.52 24.79 8.90
CA PRO A 44 -15.47 24.82 7.88
C PRO A 44 -14.70 23.51 7.89
N LYS A 45 -14.28 23.03 6.69
CA LYS A 45 -13.41 21.87 6.52
C LYS A 45 -12.18 22.29 5.74
N PHE A 46 -11.01 21.94 6.27
CA PHE A 46 -9.71 22.20 5.66
C PHE A 46 -9.12 20.90 5.19
N THR A 47 -8.69 20.84 3.93
CA THR A 47 -8.01 19.68 3.36
C THR A 47 -6.54 20.03 3.12
N SER A 48 -5.66 19.25 3.70
CA SER A 48 -4.22 19.25 3.40
C SER A 48 -3.86 18.02 2.58
N SER A 49 -2.93 18.18 1.65
CA SER A 49 -2.46 17.06 0.84
C SER A 49 -0.93 17.04 0.74
N THR A 50 -0.37 15.84 0.73
CA THR A 50 1.05 15.59 0.47
C THR A 50 1.20 14.50 -0.55
N THR A 51 2.27 14.58 -1.35
CA THR A 51 2.60 13.55 -2.35
C THR A 51 4.00 13.04 -2.15
N PHE A 52 4.23 11.78 -2.46
CA PHE A 52 5.58 11.22 -2.53
C PHE A 52 5.71 10.26 -3.70
N ILE A 53 6.94 10.11 -4.18
CA ILE A 53 7.30 9.23 -5.30
C ILE A 53 7.90 7.95 -4.73
N LEU A 54 7.53 6.83 -5.33
CA LEU A 54 8.22 5.56 -5.11
C LEU A 54 9.40 5.47 -6.06
N ASN A 55 10.57 5.38 -5.49
CA ASN A 55 11.74 5.04 -6.27
C ASN A 55 11.74 3.52 -6.49
N ASN A 56 11.14 3.08 -7.58
CA ASN A 56 11.30 1.71 -8.06
C ASN A 56 12.65 1.67 -8.75
N GLU A 57 13.71 1.36 -8.01
CA GLU A 57 14.93 0.89 -8.65
C GLU A 57 14.57 -0.41 -9.37
N ASP A 58 14.38 -0.34 -10.68
CA ASP A 58 14.40 -1.50 -11.54
C ASP A 58 15.78 -2.13 -11.39
N GLN A 59 15.89 -3.12 -10.49
CA GLN A 59 17.09 -3.94 -10.42
C GLN A 59 17.31 -4.51 -11.81
N MET A 60 18.43 -4.16 -12.41
CA MET A 60 18.90 -4.70 -13.68
C MET A 60 18.88 -6.24 -13.53
N GLN A 61 17.82 -6.83 -14.09
CA GLN A 61 17.71 -8.27 -14.19
C GLN A 61 18.79 -8.74 -15.17
N ASN A 62 19.79 -9.44 -14.67
CA ASN A 62 20.70 -10.22 -15.54
C ASN A 62 19.95 -11.47 -16.00
N PRO A 63 19.42 -11.50 -17.23
CA PRO A 63 18.55 -12.58 -17.70
C PRO A 63 19.29 -13.91 -17.87
N ASN A 64 20.62 -13.90 -17.90
CA ASN A 64 21.43 -15.10 -18.14
C ASN A 64 21.62 -16.00 -16.92
N LEU A 65 21.35 -15.50 -15.70
CA LEU A 65 21.58 -16.23 -14.45
C LEU A 65 20.32 -16.89 -13.88
N SER A 66 19.14 -16.37 -14.26
CA SER A 66 17.86 -16.97 -13.85
C SER A 66 17.61 -18.37 -14.42
N GLY A 67 18.21 -18.68 -15.57
CA GLY A 67 18.07 -19.96 -16.24
C GLY A 67 18.69 -21.14 -15.46
N VAL A 68 19.85 -20.93 -14.86
CA VAL A 68 20.57 -22.01 -14.16
C VAL A 68 19.93 -22.34 -12.81
N ALA A 69 19.54 -21.33 -12.06
CA ALA A 69 18.87 -21.51 -10.75
C ALA A 69 17.48 -22.17 -10.90
N SER A 70 16.74 -21.85 -11.97
CA SER A 70 15.44 -22.47 -12.24
C SER A 70 15.52 -23.95 -12.61
N LEU A 71 16.62 -24.40 -13.24
CA LEU A 71 16.85 -25.80 -13.58
C LEU A 71 16.98 -26.72 -12.35
N VAL A 72 17.40 -26.16 -11.22
CA VAL A 72 17.54 -26.88 -9.93
C VAL A 72 16.38 -26.60 -8.98
N GLY A 73 15.29 -26.00 -9.47
CA GLY A 73 14.10 -25.72 -8.67
C GLY A 73 14.25 -24.55 -7.69
N ILE A 74 15.34 -23.77 -7.76
CA ILE A 74 15.57 -22.59 -6.93
C ILE A 74 15.07 -21.37 -7.69
N ASN A 75 13.96 -20.82 -7.26
CA ASN A 75 13.41 -19.62 -7.86
C ASN A 75 13.94 -18.37 -7.13
N LEU A 76 15.17 -17.96 -7.45
CA LEU A 76 15.83 -16.79 -6.86
C LEU A 76 15.14 -15.47 -7.25
N TYR A 77 14.42 -15.44 -8.38
CA TYR A 77 13.74 -14.25 -8.89
C TYR A 77 12.25 -14.16 -8.49
N GLY A 78 11.65 -15.29 -8.17
CA GLY A 78 10.26 -15.30 -7.68
C GLY A 78 10.12 -14.72 -6.27
N SER A 79 11.20 -14.76 -5.49
CA SER A 79 11.20 -14.26 -4.11
C SER A 79 11.53 -12.76 -3.99
N SER A 80 12.18 -12.14 -4.97
CA SER A 80 12.55 -10.71 -4.88
C SER A 80 11.37 -9.74 -5.00
N LYS A 81 10.21 -10.20 -5.52
CA LYS A 81 8.94 -9.46 -5.46
C LYS A 81 7.92 -10.04 -4.48
N SER A 82 8.21 -11.19 -3.90
CA SER A 82 7.38 -11.84 -2.89
C SER A 82 7.56 -11.12 -1.56
N GLY A 83 6.56 -10.36 -1.16
CA GLY A 83 6.53 -9.66 0.12
C GLY A 83 6.66 -8.13 0.04
N GLU A 84 6.95 -7.55 -1.12
CA GLU A 84 6.79 -6.11 -1.31
C GLU A 84 5.30 -5.77 -1.53
N ILE A 85 4.82 -4.76 -0.82
CA ILE A 85 3.46 -4.25 -1.02
C ILE A 85 3.49 -3.43 -2.32
N PRO A 86 2.78 -3.85 -3.39
CA PRO A 86 2.75 -3.07 -4.61
C PRO A 86 2.07 -1.71 -4.39
N PRO A 87 2.49 -0.65 -5.09
CA PRO A 87 1.94 0.69 -4.92
C PRO A 87 0.42 0.77 -5.03
N ALA A 88 -0.18 -0.02 -5.90
CA ALA A 88 -1.64 -0.11 -6.04
C ALA A 88 -2.37 -0.59 -4.78
N MET A 89 -1.65 -1.21 -3.84
CA MET A 89 -2.20 -1.70 -2.57
C MET A 89 -2.04 -0.70 -1.42
N TYR A 90 -1.38 0.44 -1.60
CA TYR A 90 -1.17 1.41 -0.52
C TYR A 90 -2.47 2.00 0.04
N PRO A 91 -3.52 2.27 -0.76
CA PRO A 91 -4.83 2.59 -0.20
C PRO A 91 -5.36 1.51 0.74
N LYS A 92 -5.11 0.23 0.43
CA LYS A 92 -5.49 -0.90 1.31
C LYS A 92 -4.67 -0.96 2.61
N VAL A 93 -3.43 -0.47 2.59
CA VAL A 93 -2.62 -0.38 3.81
C VAL A 93 -3.22 0.63 4.78
N SER A 94 -3.78 1.75 4.29
CA SER A 94 -4.46 2.73 5.15
C SER A 94 -5.75 2.21 5.78
N GLU A 95 -6.41 1.25 5.16
CA GLU A 95 -7.58 0.57 5.73
C GLU A 95 -7.20 -0.44 6.83
N SER A 96 -5.89 -0.77 6.98
CA SER A 96 -5.43 -1.75 7.95
C SER A 96 -5.59 -1.28 9.39
N ILE A 97 -5.88 -2.22 10.29
CA ILE A 97 -5.96 -1.97 11.73
C ILE A 97 -4.65 -1.35 12.26
N GLU A 98 -3.51 -1.83 11.77
CA GLU A 98 -2.18 -1.34 12.16
C GLU A 98 -2.02 0.14 11.85
N PHE A 99 -2.33 0.55 10.62
CA PHE A 99 -2.24 1.96 10.21
C PHE A 99 -3.15 2.84 11.05
N LYS A 100 -4.41 2.45 11.23
CA LYS A 100 -5.40 3.23 11.97
C LYS A 100 -5.04 3.38 13.45
N ARG A 101 -4.57 2.31 14.09
CA ARG A 101 -4.08 2.36 15.48
C ARG A 101 -2.87 3.26 15.65
N LEU A 102 -1.89 3.13 14.76
CA LEU A 102 -0.70 3.99 14.78
C LEU A 102 -1.06 5.45 14.59
N LEU A 103 -2.04 5.74 13.73
CA LEU A 103 -2.46 7.11 13.47
C LEU A 103 -3.23 7.72 14.65
N LEU A 104 -4.12 6.97 15.30
CA LEU A 104 -4.85 7.41 16.49
C LEU A 104 -3.94 7.79 17.66
N ASP A 105 -2.78 7.15 17.74
CA ASP A 105 -1.79 7.42 18.79
C ASP A 105 -0.85 8.61 18.47
N GLN A 106 -0.92 9.17 17.26
CA GLN A 106 -0.07 10.30 16.87
C GLN A 106 -0.54 11.61 17.50
N PHE A 107 0.44 12.44 17.88
CA PHE A 107 0.20 13.84 18.22
C PHE A 107 -0.05 14.64 16.93
N ILE A 108 -1.19 15.32 16.88
CA ILE A 108 -1.57 16.24 15.79
C ILE A 108 -1.26 17.69 16.14
N ASP A 109 -1.01 17.97 17.43
CA ASP A 109 -0.46 19.21 17.94
C ASP A 109 0.63 18.86 18.96
N ASP A 110 1.88 18.94 18.51
CA ASP A 110 3.03 18.60 19.35
C ASP A 110 3.21 19.59 20.50
N LYS A 111 2.73 20.87 20.35
CA LYS A 111 2.86 21.89 21.39
C LYS A 111 1.86 21.73 22.53
N LYS A 112 0.66 21.29 22.19
CA LYS A 112 -0.43 21.05 23.14
C LYS A 112 -0.53 19.58 23.56
N GLU A 113 0.33 18.70 23.01
CA GLU A 113 0.29 17.26 23.26
C GLU A 113 -1.08 16.61 22.97
N VAL A 114 -1.76 17.10 21.91
CA VAL A 114 -3.08 16.58 21.51
C VAL A 114 -2.91 15.42 20.55
N LYS A 115 -3.33 14.24 20.99
CA LYS A 115 -3.40 13.05 20.10
C LYS A 115 -4.63 13.12 19.20
N LEU A 116 -4.55 12.49 18.01
CA LEU A 116 -5.68 12.39 17.10
C LEU A 116 -6.89 11.74 17.77
N SER A 117 -6.67 10.64 18.52
CA SER A 117 -7.74 9.98 19.29
C SER A 117 -8.46 10.94 20.24
N ARG A 118 -7.71 11.77 20.97
CA ARG A 118 -8.28 12.74 21.92
C ARG A 118 -9.08 13.80 21.20
N PHE A 119 -8.55 14.34 20.12
CA PHE A 119 -9.25 15.34 19.30
C PHE A 119 -10.58 14.77 18.77
N LEU A 120 -10.58 13.53 18.25
CA LEU A 120 -11.81 12.89 17.76
C LEU A 120 -12.84 12.67 18.85
N MET A 121 -12.42 12.27 20.06
CA MET A 121 -13.32 12.17 21.22
C MET A 121 -14.00 13.49 21.53
N ASP A 122 -13.21 14.55 21.65
CA ASP A 122 -13.69 15.88 22.02
C ASP A 122 -14.59 16.49 20.91
N HIS A 123 -14.22 16.31 19.64
CA HIS A 123 -14.96 16.87 18.51
C HIS A 123 -16.29 16.16 18.24
N TYR A 124 -16.31 14.82 18.34
CA TYR A 124 -17.51 14.01 18.07
C TYR A 124 -18.26 13.60 19.34
N ASN A 125 -17.89 14.14 20.51
CA ASN A 125 -18.49 13.83 21.82
C ASN A 125 -18.55 12.31 22.11
N ILE A 126 -17.46 11.60 21.80
CA ILE A 126 -17.36 10.14 22.06
C ILE A 126 -16.91 9.95 23.51
N ASP A 127 -17.62 9.08 24.25
CA ASP A 127 -17.28 8.76 25.62
C ASP A 127 -15.93 8.03 25.71
N GLU A 128 -15.02 8.55 26.54
CA GLU A 128 -13.69 8.00 26.79
C GLU A 128 -13.74 6.54 27.28
N SER A 129 -14.82 6.14 27.98
CA SER A 129 -15.03 4.77 28.45
C SER A 129 -15.21 3.75 27.33
N THR A 130 -15.63 4.22 26.15
CA THR A 130 -15.88 3.40 24.96
C THR A 130 -14.59 3.09 24.20
N TYR A 131 -13.56 3.93 24.37
CA TYR A 131 -12.29 3.83 23.67
C TYR A 131 -11.18 3.33 24.60
N GLN A 132 -10.80 2.06 24.43
CA GLN A 132 -9.59 1.51 25.03
C GLN A 132 -8.66 1.07 23.91
N LEU A 133 -7.63 1.88 23.64
CA LEU A 133 -6.56 1.49 22.73
C LEU A 133 -5.79 0.33 23.37
N LYS A 134 -6.03 -0.88 22.91
CA LYS A 134 -5.30 -2.08 23.34
C LYS A 134 -4.41 -2.55 22.20
N PRO A 135 -3.18 -2.05 22.08
CA PRO A 135 -2.32 -2.28 20.91
C PRO A 135 -1.98 -3.75 20.64
N ASN A 136 -2.16 -4.62 21.62
CA ASN A 136 -1.79 -6.04 21.54
C ASN A 136 -2.96 -7.00 21.33
N ILE A 137 -4.17 -6.51 21.03
CA ILE A 137 -5.35 -7.34 20.85
C ILE A 137 -5.64 -7.52 19.36
N SER A 138 -5.84 -8.77 18.95
CA SER A 138 -6.11 -9.14 17.56
C SER A 138 -7.53 -8.77 17.07
N TYR A 139 -8.43 -8.37 17.96
CA TYR A 139 -9.78 -7.96 17.62
C TYR A 139 -9.97 -6.45 17.78
N VAL A 140 -10.91 -5.91 17.03
CA VAL A 140 -11.34 -4.51 17.09
C VAL A 140 -12.59 -4.44 17.96
N SER A 141 -12.59 -3.56 18.96
CA SER A 141 -13.81 -3.31 19.76
C SER A 141 -14.79 -2.43 18.96
N GLU A 142 -16.06 -2.44 19.33
CA GLU A 142 -17.07 -1.58 18.71
C GLU A 142 -16.70 -0.10 18.82
N GLY A 143 -16.25 0.33 19.99
CA GLY A 143 -15.77 1.71 20.20
C GLY A 143 -14.56 2.06 19.32
N GLU A 144 -13.61 1.13 19.12
CA GLU A 144 -12.47 1.33 18.24
C GLU A 144 -12.89 1.40 16.76
N ASN A 145 -13.89 0.60 16.37
CA ASN A 145 -14.40 0.62 14.99
C ASN A 145 -15.00 1.99 14.61
N ASN A 146 -15.70 2.64 15.53
CA ASN A 146 -16.23 3.99 15.30
C ASN A 146 -15.12 4.98 14.98
N PHE A 147 -13.95 4.89 15.64
CA PHE A 147 -12.79 5.71 15.29
C PHE A 147 -12.20 5.36 13.94
N PHE A 148 -12.22 4.09 13.57
CA PHE A 148 -11.73 3.66 12.27
C PHE A 148 -12.58 4.18 11.12
N GLU A 149 -13.90 4.24 11.30
CA GLU A 149 -14.81 4.86 10.33
C GLU A 149 -14.54 6.37 10.18
N LEU A 150 -14.31 7.07 11.31
CA LEU A 150 -13.93 8.49 11.26
C LEU A 150 -12.59 8.71 10.55
N ILE A 151 -11.60 7.83 10.74
CA ILE A 151 -10.33 7.91 10.02
C ILE A 151 -10.56 7.74 8.51
N ASP A 152 -11.43 6.83 8.09
CA ASP A 152 -11.76 6.61 6.68
C ASP A 152 -12.44 7.84 6.05
N GLU A 153 -13.17 8.63 6.83
CA GLU A 153 -13.74 9.91 6.38
C GLU A 153 -12.70 11.05 6.30
N ILE A 154 -11.73 11.03 7.22
CA ILE A 154 -10.71 12.08 7.34
C ILE A 154 -9.59 11.88 6.34
N ILE A 155 -9.12 10.63 6.15
CA ILE A 155 -7.93 10.31 5.35
C ILE A 155 -8.34 9.71 4.01
N SER A 156 -7.75 10.22 2.94
CA SER A 156 -7.86 9.62 1.61
C SER A 156 -6.46 9.39 1.03
N ILE A 157 -6.18 8.16 0.62
CA ILE A 157 -4.93 7.78 -0.04
C ILE A 157 -5.25 7.32 -1.45
N THR A 158 -4.63 7.98 -2.43
CA THR A 158 -4.81 7.68 -3.85
C THR A 158 -3.47 7.41 -4.51
N THR A 159 -3.46 6.49 -5.47
CA THR A 159 -2.28 6.18 -6.26
C THR A 159 -2.55 6.51 -7.71
N ASN A 160 -1.60 7.19 -8.36
CA ASN A 160 -1.62 7.37 -9.80
C ASN A 160 -0.61 6.41 -10.45
N PRO A 161 -1.07 5.32 -11.08
CA PRO A 161 -0.17 4.32 -11.66
C PRO A 161 0.67 4.87 -12.82
N LYS A 162 0.22 5.93 -13.50
CA LYS A 162 0.92 6.52 -14.64
C LYS A 162 2.13 7.35 -14.20
N ASP A 163 1.95 8.14 -13.15
CA ASP A 163 2.96 9.09 -12.68
C ASP A 163 3.74 8.57 -11.47
N GLN A 164 3.39 7.38 -10.99
CA GLN A 164 4.00 6.73 -9.81
C GLN A 164 3.94 7.59 -8.53
N PHE A 165 3.01 8.54 -8.48
CA PHE A 165 2.75 9.35 -7.30
C PHE A 165 1.73 8.68 -6.38
N ILE A 166 1.98 8.81 -5.09
CA ILE A 166 1.02 8.53 -4.04
C ILE A 166 0.64 9.87 -3.44
N SER A 167 -0.66 10.14 -3.43
CA SER A 167 -1.24 11.33 -2.81
C SER A 167 -1.99 10.93 -1.56
N ILE A 168 -1.69 11.60 -0.46
CA ILE A 168 -2.37 11.46 0.82
C ILE A 168 -3.03 12.79 1.11
N SER A 169 -4.29 12.78 1.47
CA SER A 169 -5.02 13.96 1.92
C SER A 169 -5.71 13.72 3.25
N ALA A 170 -5.75 14.75 4.09
CA ALA A 170 -6.46 14.75 5.35
C ALA A 170 -7.39 15.94 5.41
N THR A 171 -8.66 15.70 5.79
CA THR A 171 -9.70 16.73 5.89
C THR A 171 -10.16 16.85 7.33
N MET A 172 -9.96 18.03 7.95
CA MET A 172 -10.28 18.27 9.36
C MET A 172 -10.88 19.69 9.56
N PRO A 173 -11.53 19.93 10.70
CA PRO A 173 -12.12 21.27 11.01
C PRO A 173 -11.08 22.39 11.17
N GLU A 174 -9.82 22.03 11.52
CA GLU A 174 -8.73 22.97 11.72
C GLU A 174 -7.61 22.72 10.71
N SER A 175 -7.09 23.79 10.10
CA SER A 175 -6.07 23.71 9.05
C SER A 175 -4.75 23.12 9.54
N GLU A 176 -4.32 23.45 10.76
CA GLU A 176 -3.10 22.93 11.37
C GLU A 176 -3.21 21.43 11.63
N TYR A 177 -4.35 20.98 12.16
CA TYR A 177 -4.60 19.56 12.40
C TYR A 177 -4.70 18.76 11.10
N ALA A 178 -5.33 19.34 10.06
CA ALA A 178 -5.35 18.70 8.74
C ALA A 178 -3.92 18.50 8.18
N ALA A 179 -3.07 19.52 8.29
CA ALA A 179 -1.68 19.43 7.82
C ALA A 179 -0.87 18.40 8.59
N ASN A 180 -0.93 18.45 9.92
CA ASN A 180 -0.18 17.52 10.77
C ASN A 180 -0.68 16.08 10.60
N THR A 181 -1.99 15.84 10.56
CA THR A 181 -2.56 14.51 10.34
C THR A 181 -2.15 13.97 8.98
N CYS A 182 -2.12 14.80 7.94
CA CYS A 182 -1.67 14.40 6.61
C CYS A 182 -0.19 13.97 6.62
N ILE A 183 0.71 14.74 7.28
CA ILE A 183 2.12 14.41 7.42
C ILE A 183 2.31 13.11 8.20
N LYS A 184 1.65 12.97 9.36
CA LYS A 184 1.75 11.76 10.19
C LYS A 184 1.22 10.52 9.44
N SER A 185 0.14 10.66 8.67
CA SER A 185 -0.38 9.57 7.82
C SER A 185 0.63 9.12 6.78
N ARG A 186 1.33 10.08 6.13
CA ARG A 186 2.42 9.76 5.20
C ARG A 186 3.54 9.00 5.89
N ASP A 187 4.00 9.49 7.02
CA ASP A 187 5.13 8.91 7.75
C ASP A 187 4.82 7.49 8.24
N ILE A 188 3.63 7.26 8.75
CA ILE A 188 3.17 5.91 9.16
C ILE A 188 3.10 4.98 7.95
N LEU A 189 2.49 5.42 6.84
CA LEU A 189 2.40 4.62 5.63
C LEU A 189 3.79 4.22 5.13
N GLN A 190 4.72 5.17 5.06
CA GLN A 190 6.11 4.92 4.68
C GLN A 190 6.78 3.93 5.63
N GLN A 191 6.58 4.09 6.93
CA GLN A 191 7.15 3.18 7.94
C GLN A 191 6.64 1.75 7.79
N ILE A 192 5.34 1.55 7.59
CA ILE A 192 4.74 0.22 7.36
C ILE A 192 5.34 -0.41 6.10
N ILE A 193 5.45 0.35 5.01
CA ILE A 193 6.02 -0.13 3.74
C ILE A 193 7.49 -0.53 3.92
N ILE A 194 8.29 0.33 4.54
CA ILE A 194 9.71 0.07 4.80
C ILE A 194 9.87 -1.16 5.70
N ASN A 195 9.11 -1.26 6.78
CA ASN A 195 9.17 -2.41 7.70
C ASN A 195 8.81 -3.72 6.99
N ASN A 196 7.80 -3.71 6.13
CA ASN A 196 7.44 -4.89 5.33
C ASN A 196 8.56 -5.25 4.33
N LYS A 197 9.18 -4.25 3.68
CA LYS A 197 10.31 -4.46 2.78
C LYS A 197 11.52 -5.07 3.50
N ILE A 198 11.87 -4.54 4.66
CA ILE A 198 12.96 -5.07 5.51
C ILE A 198 12.66 -6.50 5.95
N LYS A 199 11.43 -6.76 6.42
CA LYS A 199 11.00 -8.10 6.83
C LYS A 199 11.11 -9.11 5.69
N SER A 200 10.64 -8.75 4.51
CA SER A 200 10.73 -9.59 3.32
C SER A 200 12.19 -9.83 2.90
N ALA A 201 13.01 -8.78 2.87
CA ALA A 201 14.44 -8.91 2.55
C ALA A 201 15.17 -9.84 3.54
N LYS A 202 14.85 -9.73 4.83
CA LYS A 202 15.41 -10.61 5.88
C LYS A 202 15.00 -12.06 5.68
N GLN A 203 13.74 -12.33 5.40
CA GLN A 203 13.24 -13.69 5.11
C GLN A 203 13.90 -14.28 3.86
N ASN A 204 14.08 -13.48 2.80
CA ASN A 204 14.78 -13.90 1.59
C ASN A 204 16.25 -14.20 1.86
N LEU A 205 16.92 -13.41 2.69
CA LEU A 205 18.30 -13.65 3.10
C LEU A 205 18.43 -14.97 3.89
N GLU A 206 17.57 -15.19 4.86
CA GLU A 206 17.54 -16.43 5.65
C GLU A 206 17.33 -17.64 4.75
N TYR A 207 16.36 -17.58 3.84
CA TYR A 207 16.12 -18.63 2.84
C TYR A 207 17.34 -18.89 1.96
N SER A 208 17.96 -17.83 1.43
CA SER A 208 19.15 -17.96 0.57
C SER A 208 20.34 -18.59 1.32
N GLN A 209 20.54 -18.22 2.59
CA GLN A 209 21.58 -18.80 3.43
C GLN A 209 21.34 -20.28 3.70
N GLU A 210 20.09 -20.70 3.94
CA GLU A 210 19.73 -22.11 4.12
C GLU A 210 19.95 -22.91 2.82
N GLN A 211 19.53 -22.34 1.68
CA GLN A 211 19.78 -22.97 0.37
C GLN A 211 21.28 -23.09 0.07
N LEU A 212 22.07 -22.07 0.37
CA LEU A 212 23.53 -22.11 0.18
C LEU A 212 24.15 -23.21 1.02
N LYS A 213 23.74 -23.36 2.28
CA LYS A 213 24.23 -24.43 3.16
C LYS A 213 23.91 -25.82 2.59
N THR A 214 22.69 -26.02 2.13
CA THR A 214 22.25 -27.28 1.52
C THR A 214 23.03 -27.59 0.24
N LYS A 215 23.19 -26.59 -0.64
CA LYS A 215 23.93 -26.76 -1.90
C LYS A 215 25.43 -26.99 -1.69
N ARG A 216 26.00 -26.47 -0.61
CA ARG A 216 27.38 -26.76 -0.24
C ARG A 216 27.60 -28.25 0.13
N LEU A 217 26.65 -28.82 0.87
CA LEU A 217 26.70 -30.25 1.18
C LEU A 217 26.51 -31.13 -0.07
N GLU A 218 25.64 -30.75 -0.98
CA GLU A 218 25.46 -31.41 -2.25
C GLU A 218 26.74 -31.32 -3.11
N PHE A 219 27.37 -30.18 -3.15
CA PHE A 219 28.62 -29.94 -3.86
C PHE A 219 29.75 -30.85 -3.33
N GLU A 220 29.96 -30.89 -2.01
CA GLU A 220 30.95 -31.78 -1.39
C GLU A 220 30.69 -33.27 -1.72
N ASN A 221 29.42 -33.67 -1.71
CA ASN A 221 29.04 -35.05 -2.05
C ASN A 221 29.37 -35.38 -3.52
N ILE A 222 29.00 -34.49 -4.46
CA ILE A 222 29.30 -34.67 -5.88
C ILE A 222 30.80 -34.64 -6.15
N GLN A 223 31.54 -33.73 -5.49
CA GLN A 223 32.99 -33.67 -5.59
C GLN A 223 33.66 -35.02 -5.17
N ASN A 224 33.20 -35.53 -4.03
CA ASN A 224 33.72 -36.84 -3.54
C ASN A 224 33.35 -38.00 -4.47
N LYS A 225 32.12 -38.00 -5.00
CA LYS A 225 31.71 -39.03 -5.99
C LYS A 225 32.55 -38.95 -7.27
N LEU A 226 32.81 -37.74 -7.77
CA LEU A 226 33.61 -37.55 -8.99
C LEU A 226 35.07 -37.97 -8.75
N ALA A 227 35.66 -37.64 -7.58
CA ALA A 227 36.99 -38.05 -7.20
C ALA A 227 37.08 -39.60 -7.12
N PHE A 228 36.17 -40.25 -6.39
CA PHE A 228 36.10 -41.69 -6.28
C PHE A 228 35.92 -42.38 -7.63
N PHE A 229 35.06 -41.83 -8.49
CA PHE A 229 34.82 -42.32 -9.83
C PHE A 229 36.11 -42.27 -10.69
N ASN A 230 36.83 -41.14 -10.66
CA ASN A 230 38.09 -40.99 -11.39
C ASN A 230 39.17 -41.96 -10.88
N ASP A 231 39.30 -42.10 -9.54
CA ASP A 231 40.30 -43.05 -8.96
C ASP A 231 39.99 -44.50 -9.29
N SER A 232 38.70 -44.87 -9.34
CA SER A 232 38.26 -46.24 -9.64
C SER A 232 38.33 -46.60 -11.12
N ASN A 233 38.34 -45.61 -12.02
CA ASN A 233 38.25 -45.80 -13.47
C ASN A 233 39.42 -45.10 -14.20
N LEU A 234 40.66 -45.39 -13.82
CA LEU A 234 41.88 -44.80 -14.41
C LEU A 234 42.02 -45.06 -15.91
N ASN A 235 41.45 -46.17 -16.43
CA ASN A 235 41.44 -46.51 -17.85
C ASN A 235 40.00 -46.56 -18.38
N ILE A 236 39.48 -45.42 -18.87
CA ILE A 236 38.12 -45.30 -19.42
C ILE A 236 38.12 -45.91 -20.83
N VAL A 237 37.68 -47.15 -20.96
CA VAL A 237 37.61 -47.87 -22.25
C VAL A 237 36.15 -48.05 -22.72
N SER A 238 35.17 -47.97 -21.80
CA SER A 238 33.75 -48.20 -22.10
C SER A 238 32.98 -46.89 -22.30
N SER A 239 32.12 -46.82 -23.33
CA SER A 239 31.21 -45.71 -23.55
C SER A 239 30.25 -45.45 -22.37
N SER A 240 29.89 -46.49 -21.61
CA SER A 240 29.05 -46.40 -20.42
C SER A 240 29.75 -45.61 -19.30
N ILE A 241 31.03 -45.92 -19.04
CA ILE A 241 31.84 -45.21 -18.03
C ILE A 241 32.04 -43.75 -18.42
N LYS A 242 32.25 -43.48 -19.72
CA LYS A 242 32.37 -42.10 -20.22
C LYS A 242 31.10 -41.30 -20.00
N ASN A 243 29.95 -41.87 -20.32
CA ASN A 243 28.65 -41.21 -20.14
C ASN A 243 28.37 -40.94 -18.65
N GLU A 244 28.74 -41.85 -17.75
CA GLU A 244 28.56 -41.66 -16.31
C GLU A 244 29.47 -40.56 -15.77
N LYS A 245 30.70 -40.44 -16.24
CA LYS A 245 31.60 -39.33 -15.92
C LYS A 245 31.04 -38.00 -16.39
N GLU A 246 30.62 -37.91 -17.64
CA GLU A 246 30.04 -36.68 -18.21
C GLU A 246 28.79 -36.24 -17.42
N LYS A 247 27.99 -37.18 -16.94
CA LYS A 247 26.84 -36.89 -16.09
C LYS A 247 27.26 -36.28 -14.73
N LEU A 248 28.24 -36.85 -14.04
CA LEU A 248 28.76 -36.35 -12.78
C LEU A 248 29.41 -34.96 -12.93
N GLU A 249 30.17 -34.74 -14.02
CA GLU A 249 30.77 -33.44 -14.33
C GLU A 249 29.72 -32.37 -14.63
N ALA A 250 28.64 -32.71 -15.33
CA ALA A 250 27.52 -31.82 -15.57
C ALA A 250 26.81 -31.44 -14.26
N GLU A 251 26.55 -32.41 -13.39
CA GLU A 251 25.93 -32.20 -12.08
C GLU A 251 26.79 -31.31 -11.18
N PHE A 252 28.10 -31.55 -11.13
CA PHE A 252 29.10 -30.72 -10.43
C PHE A 252 29.06 -29.28 -10.94
N THR A 253 29.04 -29.09 -12.26
CA THR A 253 29.02 -27.75 -12.89
C THR A 253 27.74 -26.98 -12.53
N ILE A 254 26.60 -27.64 -12.55
CA ILE A 254 25.32 -27.06 -12.20
C ILE A 254 25.29 -26.60 -10.72
N ILE A 255 25.68 -27.51 -9.80
CA ILE A 255 25.69 -27.20 -8.37
C ILE A 255 26.67 -26.08 -8.06
N ASN A 256 27.85 -26.06 -8.66
CA ASN A 256 28.84 -24.99 -8.49
C ASN A 256 28.29 -23.65 -8.98
N ALA A 257 27.64 -23.61 -10.13
CA ALA A 257 27.03 -22.39 -10.65
C ALA A 257 25.94 -21.83 -9.72
N VAL A 258 25.11 -22.71 -9.14
CA VAL A 258 24.08 -22.33 -8.18
C VAL A 258 24.67 -21.81 -6.88
N MET A 259 25.74 -22.42 -6.36
CA MET A 259 26.44 -21.93 -5.16
C MET A 259 27.04 -20.54 -5.35
N ILE A 260 27.65 -20.30 -6.51
CA ILE A 260 28.20 -18.97 -6.84
C ILE A 260 27.09 -17.93 -6.87
N GLU A 261 25.91 -18.26 -7.39
CA GLU A 261 24.79 -17.33 -7.45
C GLU A 261 24.21 -17.04 -6.05
N LEU A 262 24.04 -18.06 -5.22
CA LEU A 262 23.55 -17.91 -3.84
C LEU A 262 24.53 -17.14 -2.91
N SER A 263 25.79 -17.03 -3.31
CA SER A 263 26.84 -16.35 -2.53
C SER A 263 26.99 -14.85 -2.86
N LYS A 264 26.29 -14.35 -3.86
CA LYS A 264 26.24 -12.93 -4.26
C LYS A 264 25.24 -12.14 -3.45
#